data_4680faad1ae7e3870aa8f8c0ecebb575
#
_entry.id   4680faad1ae7e3870aa8f8c0ecebb575
#
_cell.length_a   1.000
_cell.length_b   1.000
_cell.length_c   1.000
_cell.angle_alpha   90.00
_cell.angle_beta   90.00
_cell.angle_gamma   90.00
#
_symmetry.space_group_name_H-M   'P 1'
#
loop_
_entity.id
_entity.type
_entity.pdbx_description
1 polymer ?
#
loop_
_entity_poly.entity_id
_entity_poly.type
_entity_poly.pdbx_seq_one_letter_code
_entity_poly.pdbx_strand_id
1 'polypeptide(L)'
;MSIFSDNLLSGNPAAVILLDEKTFENEPLLKKISARINISETSFVLCEENHFKIKWFSPLQKVDFCGHGTLASAFVLKQNDNYKDTNHFCFKGESISLDVETVSSNKANIDLPVYSLNFHSDSISNLFDNKFSGEILRNADSQLDLIFEFSNIEDLRGVKINEEFLMSLDVRGLIASFINNNRIYFRYFCPKLGFIEDPATGSALSTIYPFYFDSIDINNEIEFIQLSKRGGGSNLIYADFDILKIRAASSPIYIQNIIID
;
A
#
# COMPACT_ATOMS: atom_id res chain seq x y z
N MET A 1 14.22 3.90 1.93
CA MET A 1 14.00 2.61 2.60
C MET A 1 12.98 1.78 1.83
N SER A 2 12.83 0.50 2.15
CA SER A 2 11.78 -0.38 1.60
C SER A 2 10.84 -0.82 2.73
N ILE A 3 9.55 -0.84 2.49
CA ILE A 3 8.49 -1.25 3.44
C ILE A 3 7.91 -2.59 2.99
N PHE A 4 7.32 -3.35 3.90
CA PHE A 4 6.83 -4.72 3.74
C PHE A 4 7.95 -5.76 3.50
N SER A 5 9.18 -5.41 3.87
CA SER A 5 10.34 -6.30 3.85
C SER A 5 11.45 -5.72 4.70
N ASP A 6 12.25 -6.56 5.32
CA ASP A 6 13.50 -6.22 6.01
C ASP A 6 14.71 -6.12 5.04
N ASN A 7 14.48 -6.39 3.75
CA ASN A 7 15.49 -6.38 2.70
C ASN A 7 15.23 -5.24 1.71
N LEU A 8 16.29 -4.50 1.30
CA LEU A 8 16.21 -3.41 0.32
C LEU A 8 15.83 -3.85 -1.10
N LEU A 9 16.07 -5.12 -1.45
CA LEU A 9 15.78 -5.65 -2.78
C LEU A 9 14.34 -6.12 -2.94
N SER A 10 13.59 -6.21 -1.85
CA SER A 10 12.17 -6.56 -1.81
C SER A 10 11.35 -5.47 -1.13
N GLY A 11 10.04 -5.65 -1.04
CA GLY A 11 9.11 -4.65 -0.52
C GLY A 11 8.95 -3.43 -1.43
N ASN A 12 8.28 -2.38 -0.91
CA ASN A 12 8.02 -1.15 -1.65
C ASN A 12 8.99 -0.04 -1.25
N PRO A 13 9.77 0.51 -2.20
CA PRO A 13 10.64 1.65 -1.94
C PRO A 13 9.84 2.88 -1.53
N ALA A 14 10.28 3.58 -0.49
CA ALA A 14 9.68 4.83 -0.03
C ALA A 14 10.75 5.91 0.15
N ALA A 15 10.45 7.11 -0.33
CA ALA A 15 11.16 8.33 0.03
C ALA A 15 10.31 9.15 1.01
N VAL A 16 10.96 9.77 1.98
CA VAL A 16 10.33 10.66 2.95
C VAL A 16 11.12 11.96 3.01
N ILE A 17 10.44 13.09 2.93
CA ILE A 17 11.02 14.41 2.99
C ILE A 17 10.29 15.21 4.06
N LEU A 18 11.04 15.66 5.08
CA LEU A 18 10.52 16.56 6.12
C LEU A 18 10.64 18.00 5.60
N LEU A 19 9.56 18.76 5.67
CA LEU A 19 9.45 20.10 5.08
C LEU A 19 9.02 21.15 6.09
N ASP A 20 9.35 22.41 5.82
CA ASP A 20 8.69 23.57 6.40
C ASP A 20 7.31 23.80 5.75
N GLU A 21 6.46 24.60 6.42
CA GLU A 21 5.09 24.88 5.99
C GLU A 21 5.03 25.50 4.57
N LYS A 22 5.91 26.47 4.27
CA LYS A 22 5.94 27.15 2.97
C LYS A 22 6.20 26.18 1.81
N THR A 23 7.16 25.27 2.01
CA THR A 23 7.52 24.26 1.01
C THR A 23 6.45 23.17 0.90
N PHE A 24 5.85 22.76 2.03
CA PHE A 24 4.78 21.76 2.09
C PHE A 24 3.52 22.20 1.33
N GLU A 25 3.20 23.51 1.31
CA GLU A 25 2.05 24.04 0.58
C GLU A 25 2.33 24.26 -0.93
N ASN A 26 3.58 24.10 -1.39
CA ASN A 26 3.94 24.25 -2.80
C ASN A 26 3.80 22.92 -3.58
N GLU A 27 2.58 22.47 -3.81
CA GLU A 27 2.30 21.21 -4.51
C GLU A 27 2.96 21.05 -5.89
N PRO A 28 3.04 22.10 -6.75
CA PRO A 28 3.81 22.00 -7.99
C PRO A 28 5.28 21.62 -7.79
N LEU A 29 5.90 22.09 -6.71
CA LEU A 29 7.27 21.71 -6.35
C LEU A 29 7.33 20.27 -5.85
N LEU A 30 6.39 19.85 -4.98
CA LEU A 30 6.32 18.47 -4.48
C LEU A 30 6.18 17.46 -5.62
N LYS A 31 5.33 17.76 -6.61
CA LYS A 31 5.18 16.94 -7.81
C LYS A 31 6.48 16.83 -8.62
N LYS A 32 7.21 17.93 -8.81
CA LYS A 32 8.51 17.92 -9.51
C LYS A 32 9.55 17.07 -8.76
N ILE A 33 9.59 17.16 -7.44
CA ILE A 33 10.48 16.36 -6.60
C ILE A 33 10.16 14.87 -6.76
N SER A 34 8.89 14.47 -6.63
CA SER A 34 8.47 13.07 -6.79
C SER A 34 8.80 12.52 -8.17
N ALA A 35 8.58 13.30 -9.23
CA ALA A 35 8.93 12.93 -10.59
C ALA A 35 10.45 12.71 -10.78
N ARG A 36 11.29 13.49 -10.10
CA ARG A 36 12.76 13.33 -10.13
C ARG A 36 13.23 12.12 -9.32
N ILE A 37 12.64 11.86 -8.16
CA ILE A 37 12.96 10.69 -7.32
C ILE A 37 12.55 9.39 -8.03
N ASN A 38 11.42 9.41 -8.75
CA ASN A 38 10.95 8.35 -9.63
C ASN A 38 10.88 6.96 -8.97
N ILE A 39 10.30 6.90 -7.79
CA ILE A 39 9.88 5.67 -7.10
C ILE A 39 8.37 5.65 -6.96
N SER A 40 7.80 4.54 -6.44
CA SER A 40 6.33 4.39 -6.35
C SER A 40 5.67 5.60 -5.70
N GLU A 41 6.05 5.99 -4.47
CA GLU A 41 5.58 7.23 -3.85
C GLU A 41 6.67 7.91 -3.00
N THR A 42 6.56 9.24 -2.97
CA THR A 42 7.30 10.12 -2.07
C THR A 42 6.34 10.73 -1.06
N SER A 43 6.65 10.58 0.21
CA SER A 43 5.91 11.19 1.31
C SER A 43 6.56 12.53 1.71
N PHE A 44 5.77 13.57 1.73
CA PHE A 44 6.15 14.89 2.24
C PHE A 44 5.49 15.09 3.59
N VAL A 45 6.27 15.40 4.61
CA VAL A 45 5.80 15.49 5.99
C VAL A 45 6.09 16.86 6.57
N LEU A 46 5.08 17.48 7.13
CA LEU A 46 5.17 18.69 7.95
C LEU A 46 4.93 18.30 9.41
N CYS A 47 5.91 18.62 10.27
CA CYS A 47 5.79 18.37 11.71
C CYS A 47 5.02 19.52 12.37
N GLU A 48 3.92 19.21 13.05
CA GLU A 48 3.16 20.12 13.89
C GLU A 48 3.27 19.70 15.37
N GLU A 49 2.75 20.50 16.29
CA GLU A 49 2.92 20.26 17.74
C GLU A 49 2.38 18.89 18.21
N ASN A 50 1.21 18.47 17.70
CA ASN A 50 0.50 17.28 18.18
C ASN A 50 0.24 16.21 17.12
N HIS A 51 0.64 16.46 15.86
CA HIS A 51 0.43 15.53 14.75
C HIS A 51 1.36 15.87 13.57
N PHE A 52 1.31 15.04 12.52
CA PHE A 52 2.09 15.24 11.32
C PHE A 52 1.14 15.39 10.14
N LYS A 53 1.22 16.50 9.40
CA LYS A 53 0.57 16.58 8.10
C LYS A 53 1.37 15.80 7.08
N ILE A 54 0.69 15.12 6.17
CA ILE A 54 1.34 14.29 5.16
C ILE A 54 0.66 14.45 3.80
N LYS A 55 1.47 14.54 2.74
CA LYS A 55 1.05 14.47 1.34
C LYS A 55 1.85 13.40 0.63
N TRP A 56 1.19 12.60 -0.19
CA TRP A 56 1.85 11.54 -0.96
C TRP A 56 1.77 11.85 -2.45
N PHE A 57 2.86 11.63 -3.15
CA PHE A 57 2.94 11.82 -4.59
C PHE A 57 3.60 10.63 -5.26
N SER A 58 2.96 10.07 -6.28
CA SER A 58 3.62 9.25 -7.29
C SER A 58 4.43 10.16 -8.23
N PRO A 59 5.27 9.64 -9.13
CA PRO A 59 5.94 10.44 -10.13
C PRO A 59 5.00 11.26 -11.03
N LEU A 60 3.74 10.81 -11.20
CA LEU A 60 2.77 11.44 -12.10
C LEU A 60 1.80 12.38 -11.40
N GLN A 61 1.38 12.06 -10.18
CA GLN A 61 0.28 12.76 -9.51
C GLN A 61 0.30 12.62 -8.00
N LYS A 62 -0.48 13.48 -7.33
CA LYS A 62 -0.82 13.34 -5.92
C LYS A 62 -1.66 12.08 -5.70
N VAL A 63 -1.47 11.42 -4.56
CA VAL A 63 -2.17 10.20 -4.15
C VAL A 63 -2.91 10.47 -2.85
N ASP A 64 -4.17 10.06 -2.78
CA ASP A 64 -5.03 10.34 -1.62
C ASP A 64 -4.68 9.50 -0.38
N PHE A 65 -4.05 8.34 -0.62
CA PHE A 65 -3.73 7.39 0.44
C PHE A 65 -2.50 6.54 0.09
N CYS A 66 -1.52 6.47 1.02
CA CYS A 66 -0.32 5.65 0.84
C CYS A 66 0.15 5.05 2.18
N GLY A 67 -0.19 3.79 2.44
CA GLY A 67 0.17 3.10 3.69
C GLY A 67 1.68 2.91 3.87
N HIS A 68 2.41 2.47 2.83
CA HIS A 68 3.85 2.24 2.94
C HIS A 68 4.64 3.55 3.10
N GLY A 69 4.21 4.63 2.44
CA GLY A 69 4.81 5.95 2.61
C GLY A 69 4.60 6.50 4.02
N THR A 70 3.45 6.22 4.64
CA THR A 70 3.15 6.60 6.03
C THR A 70 3.99 5.81 7.03
N LEU A 71 4.10 4.49 6.85
CA LEU A 71 5.00 3.65 7.64
C LEU A 71 6.46 4.13 7.56
N ALA A 72 6.93 4.42 6.33
CA ALA A 72 8.27 4.97 6.12
C ALA A 72 8.47 6.30 6.86
N SER A 73 7.45 7.17 6.88
CA SER A 73 7.50 8.45 7.56
C SER A 73 7.67 8.30 9.08
N ALA A 74 6.97 7.35 9.69
CA ALA A 74 7.15 7.05 11.11
C ALA A 74 8.57 6.57 11.43
N PHE A 75 9.15 5.69 10.62
CA PHE A 75 10.53 5.23 10.81
C PHE A 75 11.56 6.37 10.63
N VAL A 76 11.35 7.27 9.67
CA VAL A 76 12.22 8.44 9.47
C VAL A 76 12.12 9.40 10.66
N LEU A 77 10.91 9.66 11.17
CA LEU A 77 10.72 10.49 12.37
C LEU A 77 11.40 9.90 13.61
N LYS A 78 11.40 8.58 13.76
CA LYS A 78 12.13 7.89 14.85
C LYS A 78 13.65 8.14 14.83
N GLN A 79 14.23 8.51 13.68
CA GLN A 79 15.66 8.88 13.59
C GLN A 79 15.90 10.35 13.98
N ASN A 80 14.86 11.15 14.13
CA ASN A 80 14.97 12.53 14.57
C ASN A 80 15.00 12.61 16.10
N ASP A 81 15.95 13.34 16.67
CA ASP A 81 16.13 13.48 18.12
C ASP A 81 14.87 13.97 18.86
N ASN A 82 14.05 14.78 18.20
CA ASN A 82 12.79 15.27 18.77
C ASN A 82 11.71 14.18 18.92
N TYR A 83 11.81 13.07 18.18
CA TYR A 83 10.77 12.04 18.12
C TYR A 83 11.28 10.62 18.42
N LYS A 84 12.56 10.45 18.77
CA LYS A 84 13.17 9.12 19.01
C LYS A 84 12.47 8.31 20.11
N ASP A 85 11.88 8.98 21.08
CA ASP A 85 11.16 8.36 22.20
C ASP A 85 9.64 8.19 21.93
N THR A 86 9.15 8.73 20.79
CA THR A 86 7.75 8.60 20.36
C THR A 86 7.54 7.25 19.66
N ASN A 87 6.53 6.50 20.07
CA ASN A 87 6.17 5.24 19.41
C ASN A 87 4.87 5.34 18.60
N HIS A 88 4.02 6.33 18.87
CA HIS A 88 2.75 6.55 18.19
C HIS A 88 2.82 7.83 17.37
N PHE A 89 2.47 7.73 16.10
CA PHE A 89 2.49 8.81 15.11
C PHE A 89 1.13 8.92 14.43
N CYS A 90 0.49 10.07 14.58
CA CYS A 90 -0.76 10.37 13.87
C CYS A 90 -0.44 11.23 12.65
N PHE A 91 -0.68 10.68 11.46
CA PHE A 91 -0.50 11.37 10.19
C PHE A 91 -1.85 11.82 9.63
N LYS A 92 -1.98 13.12 9.36
CA LYS A 92 -3.18 13.71 8.76
C LYS A 92 -2.92 14.04 7.28
N GLY A 93 -3.49 13.23 6.40
CA GLY A 93 -3.68 13.55 4.99
C GLY A 93 -4.89 14.48 4.78
N GLU A 94 -5.23 14.78 3.54
CA GLU A 94 -6.38 15.64 3.24
C GLU A 94 -7.73 14.96 3.51
N SER A 95 -7.84 13.69 3.14
CA SER A 95 -9.09 12.91 3.25
C SER A 95 -9.05 11.82 4.30
N ILE A 96 -7.86 11.49 4.82
CA ILE A 96 -7.66 10.35 5.73
C ILE A 96 -6.63 10.68 6.80
N SER A 97 -6.84 10.16 8.02
CA SER A 97 -5.84 10.11 9.07
C SER A 97 -5.37 8.67 9.27
N LEU A 98 -4.08 8.48 9.46
CA LEU A 98 -3.45 7.17 9.65
C LEU A 98 -2.62 7.17 10.93
N ASP A 99 -2.87 6.18 11.77
CA ASP A 99 -2.11 5.97 12.99
C ASP A 99 -1.07 4.86 12.81
N VAL A 100 0.16 5.16 13.21
CA VAL A 100 1.29 4.23 13.14
C VAL A 100 1.90 4.06 14.51
N GLU A 101 2.08 2.81 14.91
CA GLU A 101 2.80 2.43 16.14
C GLU A 101 4.11 1.73 15.77
N THR A 102 5.25 2.33 16.10
CA THR A 102 6.56 1.67 15.93
C THR A 102 6.78 0.66 17.06
N VAL A 103 6.96 -0.61 16.68
CA VAL A 103 7.13 -1.74 17.62
C VAL A 103 8.61 -2.02 17.88
N SER A 104 9.45 -1.81 16.87
CA SER A 104 10.91 -1.95 16.96
C SER A 104 11.59 -1.02 15.95
N SER A 105 12.91 -1.08 15.83
CA SER A 105 13.69 -0.30 14.88
C SER A 105 13.31 -0.57 13.42
N ASN A 106 12.69 -1.72 13.12
CA ASN A 106 12.34 -2.15 11.76
C ASN A 106 10.94 -2.76 11.64
N LYS A 107 10.09 -2.66 12.66
CA LYS A 107 8.70 -3.15 12.61
C LYS A 107 7.75 -2.09 13.13
N ALA A 108 6.66 -1.87 12.42
CA ALA A 108 5.59 -0.97 12.83
C ALA A 108 4.22 -1.56 12.48
N ASN A 109 3.23 -1.18 13.27
CA ASN A 109 1.82 -1.41 12.99
C ASN A 109 1.26 -0.14 12.33
N ILE A 110 0.31 -0.31 11.41
CA ILE A 110 -0.48 0.79 10.82
C ILE A 110 -1.94 0.42 10.87
N ASP A 111 -2.78 1.39 11.18
CA ASP A 111 -4.22 1.28 11.12
C ASP A 111 -4.68 1.70 9.72
N LEU A 112 -5.40 0.80 9.02
CA LEU A 112 -5.94 1.01 7.69
C LEU A 112 -7.46 0.99 7.75
N PRO A 113 -8.16 1.75 6.90
CA PRO A 113 -9.62 1.65 6.79
C PRO A 113 -10.03 0.28 6.24
N VAL A 114 -11.23 -0.18 6.57
CA VAL A 114 -11.88 -1.34 5.95
C VAL A 114 -12.93 -0.82 4.97
N TYR A 115 -12.90 -1.27 3.72
CA TYR A 115 -13.84 -0.82 2.70
C TYR A 115 -15.00 -1.79 2.53
N SER A 116 -16.21 -1.26 2.36
CA SER A 116 -17.37 -2.05 1.93
C SER A 116 -17.15 -2.59 0.52
N LEU A 117 -17.67 -3.80 0.27
CA LEU A 117 -17.54 -4.50 -1.01
C LEU A 117 -18.89 -4.71 -1.68
N ASN A 118 -18.90 -4.57 -3.00
CA ASN A 118 -19.99 -5.00 -3.87
C ASN A 118 -19.54 -6.26 -4.64
N PHE A 119 -20.15 -7.38 -4.37
CA PHE A 119 -19.85 -8.64 -5.07
C PHE A 119 -20.59 -8.71 -6.41
N HIS A 120 -19.91 -9.23 -7.42
CA HIS A 120 -20.45 -9.38 -8.78
C HIS A 120 -20.59 -10.86 -9.16
N SER A 121 -21.66 -11.18 -9.89
CA SER A 121 -21.89 -12.53 -10.45
C SER A 121 -21.16 -12.73 -11.78
N ASP A 122 -20.86 -11.65 -12.49
CA ASP A 122 -20.29 -11.71 -13.83
C ASP A 122 -18.77 -11.53 -13.80
N SER A 123 -18.07 -12.40 -14.51
CA SER A 123 -16.62 -12.24 -14.72
C SER A 123 -16.38 -11.16 -15.78
N ILE A 124 -15.63 -10.11 -15.44
CA ILE A 124 -15.18 -9.12 -16.42
C ILE A 124 -13.99 -9.70 -17.19
N SER A 125 -14.27 -10.59 -18.15
CA SER A 125 -13.25 -11.34 -18.91
C SER A 125 -12.26 -10.45 -19.66
N ASN A 126 -12.68 -9.23 -20.02
CA ASN A 126 -11.86 -8.26 -20.77
C ASN A 126 -10.71 -7.65 -19.93
N LEU A 127 -10.70 -7.86 -18.63
CA LEU A 127 -9.62 -7.40 -17.74
C LEU A 127 -8.32 -8.21 -17.88
N PHE A 128 -8.40 -9.38 -18.48
CA PHE A 128 -7.27 -10.29 -18.54
C PHE A 128 -6.91 -10.65 -19.99
N ASP A 129 -5.63 -10.58 -20.33
CA ASP A 129 -5.10 -10.87 -21.67
C ASP A 129 -4.80 -12.35 -21.89
N ASN A 130 -4.74 -13.14 -20.81
CA ASN A 130 -4.41 -14.56 -20.91
C ASN A 130 -5.55 -15.45 -20.42
N LYS A 131 -5.55 -16.70 -20.93
CA LYS A 131 -6.43 -17.75 -20.42
C LYS A 131 -5.83 -18.34 -19.15
N PHE A 132 -6.70 -18.75 -18.24
CA PHE A 132 -6.35 -19.43 -17.00
C PHE A 132 -6.55 -20.93 -17.13
N SER A 133 -5.79 -21.70 -16.35
CA SER A 133 -5.94 -23.15 -16.24
C SER A 133 -7.08 -23.54 -15.28
N GLY A 134 -7.34 -22.70 -14.31
CA GLY A 134 -8.43 -22.78 -13.34
C GLY A 134 -9.52 -21.75 -13.61
N GLU A 135 -10.23 -21.38 -12.55
CA GLU A 135 -11.39 -20.50 -12.59
C GLU A 135 -11.16 -19.26 -11.73
N ILE A 136 -11.87 -18.18 -12.06
CA ILE A 136 -12.12 -17.07 -11.15
C ILE A 136 -13.31 -17.47 -10.28
N LEU A 137 -13.08 -17.63 -8.97
CA LEU A 137 -14.08 -18.12 -8.04
C LEU A 137 -15.11 -17.06 -7.68
N ARG A 138 -14.66 -15.82 -7.46
CA ARG A 138 -15.50 -14.66 -7.12
C ARG A 138 -14.76 -13.36 -7.40
N ASN A 139 -15.51 -12.29 -7.51
CA ASN A 139 -14.98 -10.94 -7.65
C ASN A 139 -15.87 -9.91 -6.94
N ALA A 140 -15.28 -8.77 -6.62
CA ALA A 140 -15.94 -7.62 -6.02
C ALA A 140 -15.25 -6.32 -6.43
N ASP A 141 -15.92 -5.19 -6.24
CA ASP A 141 -15.30 -3.88 -6.18
C ASP A 141 -15.44 -3.27 -4.77
N SER A 142 -14.45 -2.50 -4.41
CA SER A 142 -14.48 -1.57 -3.29
C SER A 142 -14.60 -0.13 -3.82
N GLN A 143 -14.55 0.85 -2.91
CA GLN A 143 -14.49 2.26 -3.31
C GLN A 143 -13.27 2.60 -4.18
N LEU A 144 -12.20 1.81 -4.11
CA LEU A 144 -10.93 2.08 -4.78
C LEU A 144 -10.51 1.01 -5.79
N ASP A 145 -10.72 -0.25 -5.48
CA ASP A 145 -10.08 -1.36 -6.19
C ASP A 145 -11.07 -2.44 -6.63
N LEU A 146 -10.79 -3.09 -7.75
CA LEU A 146 -11.37 -4.38 -8.10
C LEU A 146 -10.57 -5.50 -7.46
N ILE A 147 -11.25 -6.58 -7.03
CA ILE A 147 -10.62 -7.79 -6.51
C ILE A 147 -11.17 -9.05 -7.16
N PHE A 148 -10.29 -9.98 -7.50
CA PHE A 148 -10.59 -11.27 -8.11
C PHE A 148 -9.88 -12.39 -7.34
N GLU A 149 -10.62 -13.44 -7.00
CA GLU A 149 -10.05 -14.66 -6.43
C GLU A 149 -9.85 -15.73 -7.51
N PHE A 150 -8.63 -16.20 -7.64
CA PHE A 150 -8.25 -17.31 -8.51
C PHE A 150 -8.30 -18.64 -7.78
N SER A 151 -8.66 -19.71 -8.48
CA SER A 151 -8.74 -21.06 -7.90
C SER A 151 -7.38 -21.69 -7.62
N ASN A 152 -6.30 -21.16 -8.16
CA ASN A 152 -4.95 -21.68 -7.95
C ASN A 152 -3.88 -20.58 -8.04
N ILE A 153 -2.73 -20.83 -7.41
CA ILE A 153 -1.63 -19.87 -7.32
C ILE A 153 -0.86 -19.69 -8.64
N GLU A 154 -0.87 -20.68 -9.52
CA GLU A 154 -0.13 -20.61 -10.79
C GLU A 154 -0.81 -19.62 -11.76
N ASP A 155 -2.14 -19.61 -11.78
CA ASP A 155 -2.89 -18.61 -12.55
C ASP A 155 -2.67 -17.20 -11.98
N LEU A 156 -2.66 -17.05 -10.64
CA LEU A 156 -2.32 -15.79 -9.99
C LEU A 156 -0.91 -15.30 -10.39
N ARG A 157 0.09 -16.20 -10.40
CA ARG A 157 1.46 -15.85 -10.81
C ARG A 157 1.53 -15.44 -12.28
N GLY A 158 0.78 -16.14 -13.12
CA GLY A 158 0.78 -15.95 -14.57
C GLY A 158 -0.15 -14.84 -15.08
N VAL A 159 -0.96 -14.22 -14.22
CA VAL A 159 -1.97 -13.24 -14.65
C VAL A 159 -1.34 -12.07 -15.43
N LYS A 160 -1.96 -11.74 -16.56
CA LYS A 160 -1.67 -10.56 -17.37
C LYS A 160 -2.94 -9.76 -17.52
N ILE A 161 -2.85 -8.49 -17.25
CA ILE A 161 -3.99 -7.57 -17.31
C ILE A 161 -4.05 -6.86 -18.65
N ASN A 162 -5.26 -6.55 -19.09
CA ASN A 162 -5.50 -5.59 -20.16
C ASN A 162 -5.43 -4.17 -19.57
N GLU A 163 -4.27 -3.53 -19.76
CA GLU A 163 -3.98 -2.22 -19.18
C GLU A 163 -4.93 -1.13 -19.69
N GLU A 164 -5.22 -1.12 -21.00
CA GLU A 164 -6.11 -0.12 -21.62
C GLU A 164 -7.53 -0.24 -21.04
N PHE A 165 -8.01 -1.47 -20.90
CA PHE A 165 -9.33 -1.71 -20.32
C PHE A 165 -9.37 -1.31 -18.82
N LEU A 166 -8.36 -1.69 -18.02
CA LEU A 166 -8.28 -1.30 -16.61
C LEU A 166 -8.22 0.22 -16.45
N MET A 167 -7.47 0.91 -17.32
CA MET A 167 -7.38 2.38 -17.30
C MET A 167 -8.71 3.08 -17.64
N SER A 168 -9.60 2.42 -18.40
CA SER A 168 -10.92 2.96 -18.76
C SER A 168 -11.95 2.89 -17.64
N LEU A 169 -11.71 2.05 -16.61
CA LEU A 169 -12.62 1.88 -15.47
C LEU A 169 -12.42 2.97 -14.41
N ASP A 170 -13.45 3.28 -13.65
CA ASP A 170 -13.37 4.23 -12.54
C ASP A 170 -12.93 3.52 -11.24
N VAL A 171 -11.72 2.94 -11.28
CA VAL A 171 -11.07 2.30 -10.14
C VAL A 171 -9.60 2.70 -10.09
N ARG A 172 -8.99 2.63 -8.93
CA ARG A 172 -7.56 2.89 -8.72
C ARG A 172 -6.71 1.75 -9.27
N GLY A 173 -7.11 0.51 -8.97
CA GLY A 173 -6.35 -0.67 -9.36
C GLY A 173 -7.15 -1.97 -9.34
N LEU A 174 -6.46 -3.05 -9.67
CA LEU A 174 -6.96 -4.41 -9.69
C LEU A 174 -6.11 -5.29 -8.78
N ILE A 175 -6.76 -6.02 -7.90
CA ILE A 175 -6.19 -7.04 -7.03
C ILE A 175 -6.52 -8.40 -7.62
N ALA A 176 -5.51 -9.15 -8.04
CA ALA A 176 -5.61 -10.57 -8.30
C ALA A 176 -5.17 -11.31 -7.04
N SER A 177 -5.95 -12.28 -6.56
CA SER A 177 -5.70 -12.91 -5.26
C SER A 177 -5.99 -14.40 -5.24
N PHE A 178 -5.41 -15.09 -4.26
CA PHE A 178 -5.60 -16.51 -3.97
C PHE A 178 -5.41 -16.72 -2.46
N ILE A 179 -6.23 -17.57 -1.85
CA ILE A 179 -6.09 -17.95 -0.45
C ILE A 179 -5.70 -19.42 -0.32
N ASN A 180 -4.79 -19.71 0.59
CA ASN A 180 -4.47 -21.05 1.05
C ASN A 180 -4.32 -21.06 2.58
N ASN A 181 -5.29 -21.64 3.27
CA ASN A 181 -5.45 -21.50 4.71
C ASN A 181 -5.54 -19.98 5.08
N ASN A 182 -4.74 -19.55 6.07
CA ASN A 182 -4.66 -18.15 6.50
C ASN A 182 -3.58 -17.33 5.77
N ARG A 183 -3.11 -17.79 4.62
CA ARG A 183 -2.17 -17.06 3.77
C ARG A 183 -2.88 -16.56 2.54
N ILE A 184 -2.95 -15.24 2.39
CA ILE A 184 -3.56 -14.57 1.25
C ILE A 184 -2.44 -14.06 0.35
N TYR A 185 -2.35 -14.66 -0.83
CA TYR A 185 -1.41 -14.27 -1.88
C TYR A 185 -2.11 -13.32 -2.83
N PHE A 186 -1.42 -12.26 -3.26
CA PHE A 186 -2.03 -11.30 -4.18
C PHE A 186 -0.99 -10.61 -5.06
N ARG A 187 -1.49 -10.00 -6.15
CA ARG A 187 -0.78 -9.06 -7.01
C ARG A 187 -1.65 -7.82 -7.16
N TYR A 188 -1.03 -6.66 -7.29
CA TYR A 188 -1.73 -5.38 -7.39
C TYR A 188 -1.31 -4.63 -8.65
N PHE A 189 -2.26 -4.35 -9.52
CA PHE A 189 -2.07 -3.69 -10.80
C PHE A 189 -2.72 -2.32 -10.78
N CYS A 190 -1.93 -1.26 -11.08
CA CYS A 190 -2.39 0.13 -10.99
C CYS A 190 -1.77 1.03 -12.06
N PRO A 191 -2.03 0.77 -13.37
CA PRO A 191 -1.43 1.53 -14.46
C PRO A 191 -1.73 3.03 -14.42
N LYS A 192 -2.83 3.45 -13.82
CA LYS A 192 -3.16 4.86 -13.58
C LYS A 192 -2.14 5.61 -12.71
N LEU A 193 -1.39 4.92 -11.86
CA LEU A 193 -0.35 5.51 -11.01
C LEU A 193 1.01 5.62 -11.69
N GLY A 194 1.12 5.12 -12.94
CA GLY A 194 2.33 5.22 -13.76
C GLY A 194 3.22 3.97 -13.75
N PHE A 195 2.77 2.88 -13.15
CA PHE A 195 3.43 1.57 -13.18
C PHE A 195 2.38 0.46 -13.25
N ILE A 196 2.68 -0.58 -14.02
CA ILE A 196 1.70 -1.66 -14.30
C ILE A 196 1.38 -2.41 -13.01
N GLU A 197 2.41 -2.77 -12.23
CA GLU A 197 2.28 -3.55 -11.00
C GLU A 197 3.05 -2.88 -9.85
N ASP A 198 2.38 -2.64 -8.73
CA ASP A 198 3.01 -2.08 -7.53
C ASP A 198 3.79 -3.17 -6.77
N PRO A 199 5.00 -2.87 -6.30
CA PRO A 199 5.86 -3.87 -5.65
C PRO A 199 5.31 -4.46 -4.36
N ALA A 200 4.71 -3.64 -3.48
CA ALA A 200 4.06 -4.09 -2.25
C ALA A 200 3.08 -3.02 -1.74
N THR A 201 1.79 -3.36 -1.71
CA THR A 201 0.68 -2.42 -1.59
C THR A 201 -0.10 -2.64 -0.29
N GLY A 202 0.22 -1.86 0.73
CA GLY A 202 -0.49 -1.94 2.02
C GLY A 202 -1.97 -1.54 1.92
N SER A 203 -2.29 -0.51 1.13
CA SER A 203 -3.67 -0.03 0.96
C SER A 203 -4.61 -1.03 0.28
N ALA A 204 -4.09 -2.01 -0.47
CA ALA A 204 -4.89 -3.09 -1.03
C ALA A 204 -5.53 -3.98 0.05
N LEU A 205 -4.92 -4.04 1.23
CA LEU A 205 -5.41 -4.86 2.34
C LEU A 205 -6.75 -4.38 2.88
N SER A 206 -7.06 -3.10 2.72
CA SER A 206 -8.39 -2.51 3.02
C SER A 206 -9.53 -3.14 2.21
N THR A 207 -9.22 -3.68 1.02
CA THR A 207 -10.15 -4.42 0.15
C THR A 207 -10.00 -5.93 0.32
N ILE A 208 -8.78 -6.44 0.50
CA ILE A 208 -8.49 -7.87 0.62
C ILE A 208 -9.09 -8.46 1.91
N TYR A 209 -8.93 -7.79 3.03
CA TYR A 209 -9.40 -8.29 4.32
C TYR A 209 -10.92 -8.56 4.32
N PRO A 210 -11.79 -7.59 4.01
CA PRO A 210 -13.23 -7.84 3.98
C PRO A 210 -13.64 -8.85 2.90
N PHE A 211 -12.89 -8.97 1.80
CA PHE A 211 -13.17 -9.95 0.76
C PHE A 211 -12.99 -11.39 1.23
N TYR A 212 -12.04 -11.64 2.11
CA TYR A 212 -11.73 -12.96 2.64
C TYR A 212 -12.25 -13.19 4.07
N PHE A 213 -13.01 -12.25 4.64
CA PHE A 213 -13.46 -12.30 6.04
C PHE A 213 -14.07 -13.64 6.44
N ASP A 214 -14.97 -14.20 5.63
CA ASP A 214 -15.61 -15.49 5.89
C ASP A 214 -14.72 -16.72 5.60
N SER A 215 -13.55 -16.51 5.00
CA SER A 215 -12.64 -17.59 4.56
C SER A 215 -11.40 -17.71 5.43
N ILE A 216 -11.17 -16.77 6.35
CA ILE A 216 -10.02 -16.74 7.26
C ILE A 216 -10.41 -17.16 8.66
N ASP A 217 -9.49 -17.83 9.36
CA ASP A 217 -9.63 -18.13 10.79
C ASP A 217 -8.89 -17.08 11.62
N ILE A 218 -9.64 -16.16 12.21
CA ILE A 218 -9.11 -15.04 13.02
C ILE A 218 -8.40 -15.47 14.30
N ASN A 219 -8.52 -16.75 14.73
CA ASN A 219 -7.79 -17.28 15.88
C ASN A 219 -6.36 -17.71 15.55
N ASN A 220 -6.02 -17.74 14.27
CA ASN A 220 -4.70 -18.08 13.77
C ASN A 220 -4.04 -16.87 13.09
N GLU A 221 -2.71 -16.92 12.95
CA GLU A 221 -1.97 -15.89 12.24
C GLU A 221 -2.42 -15.79 10.78
N ILE A 222 -2.69 -14.57 10.34
CA ILE A 222 -3.08 -14.26 8.96
C ILE A 222 -1.94 -13.48 8.31
N GLU A 223 -1.43 -14.04 7.20
CA GLU A 223 -0.37 -13.44 6.41
C GLU A 223 -0.90 -12.92 5.07
N PHE A 224 -0.51 -11.70 4.72
CA PHE A 224 -0.72 -11.11 3.40
C PHE A 224 0.62 -11.13 2.63
N ILE A 225 0.65 -11.78 1.47
CA ILE A 225 1.88 -12.02 0.70
C ILE A 225 1.67 -11.50 -0.72
N GLN A 226 2.36 -10.43 -1.08
CA GLN A 226 2.30 -9.88 -2.44
C GLN A 226 3.34 -10.55 -3.33
N LEU A 227 2.89 -11.12 -4.46
CA LEU A 227 3.70 -11.89 -5.41
C LEU A 227 4.23 -11.04 -6.56
N SER A 228 4.52 -9.78 -6.33
CA SER A 228 5.14 -8.92 -7.33
C SER A 228 6.61 -9.34 -7.59
N LYS A 229 7.24 -8.72 -8.59
CA LYS A 229 8.67 -8.96 -8.89
C LYS A 229 9.60 -8.70 -7.70
N ARG A 230 9.28 -7.73 -6.83
CA ARG A 230 10.03 -7.45 -5.60
C ARG A 230 9.50 -8.26 -4.41
N GLY A 231 8.18 -8.47 -4.38
CA GLY A 231 7.50 -9.13 -3.30
C GLY A 231 7.46 -8.32 -2.00
N GLY A 232 6.58 -8.70 -1.11
CA GLY A 232 6.43 -8.09 0.20
C GLY A 232 5.37 -8.81 1.03
N GLY A 233 5.33 -8.55 2.32
CA GLY A 233 4.35 -9.16 3.19
C GLY A 233 4.08 -8.38 4.47
N SER A 234 2.96 -8.70 5.09
CA SER A 234 2.52 -8.16 6.38
C SER A 234 1.64 -9.17 7.10
N ASN A 235 1.47 -8.97 8.39
CA ASN A 235 0.63 -9.82 9.24
C ASN A 235 -0.54 -9.02 9.79
N LEU A 236 -1.72 -9.66 9.88
CA LEU A 236 -2.85 -9.11 10.61
C LEU A 236 -2.53 -9.12 12.11
N ILE A 237 -2.80 -8.00 12.78
CA ILE A 237 -2.69 -7.87 14.24
C ILE A 237 -4.07 -7.78 14.87
N TYR A 238 -4.95 -7.01 14.26
CA TYR A 238 -6.31 -6.79 14.73
C TYR A 238 -7.17 -6.30 13.56
N ALA A 239 -8.44 -6.65 13.57
CA ALA A 239 -9.42 -6.05 12.67
C ALA A 239 -10.81 -6.01 13.30
N ASP A 240 -11.57 -4.98 12.95
CA ASP A 240 -12.99 -4.85 13.18
C ASP A 240 -13.70 -4.38 11.89
N PHE A 241 -14.90 -3.82 12.00
CA PHE A 241 -15.67 -3.37 10.84
C PHE A 241 -15.08 -2.13 10.15
N ASP A 242 -14.31 -1.32 10.87
CA ASP A 242 -13.82 -0.03 10.39
C ASP A 242 -12.30 0.03 10.24
N ILE A 243 -11.57 -0.74 11.06
CA ILE A 243 -10.10 -0.64 11.17
C ILE A 243 -9.44 -2.01 10.99
N LEU A 244 -8.44 -2.03 10.13
CA LEU A 244 -7.51 -3.15 9.91
C LEU A 244 -6.12 -2.75 10.38
N LYS A 245 -5.66 -3.32 11.50
CA LYS A 245 -4.30 -3.10 12.00
C LYS A 245 -3.37 -4.18 11.47
N ILE A 246 -2.38 -3.78 10.69
CA ILE A 246 -1.36 -4.69 10.14
C ILE A 246 0.02 -4.37 10.66
N ARG A 247 0.89 -5.38 10.70
CA ARG A 247 2.33 -5.25 11.00
C ARG A 247 3.14 -5.40 9.73
N ALA A 248 4.02 -4.44 9.48
CA ALA A 248 4.97 -4.45 8.38
C ALA A 248 6.40 -4.34 8.90
N ALA A 249 7.33 -5.01 8.19
CA ALA A 249 8.76 -4.82 8.37
C ALA A 249 9.29 -3.71 7.45
N SER A 250 10.43 -3.13 7.79
CA SER A 250 11.17 -2.19 6.97
C SER A 250 12.64 -2.60 6.80
N SER A 251 13.22 -2.25 5.66
CA SER A 251 14.65 -2.28 5.44
C SER A 251 15.36 -1.14 6.20
N PRO A 252 16.70 -1.17 6.33
CA PRO A 252 17.45 -0.05 6.85
C PRO A 252 17.15 1.26 6.14
N ILE A 253 17.19 2.37 6.89
CA ILE A 253 16.99 3.72 6.39
C ILE A 253 18.32 4.24 5.84
N TYR A 254 18.29 4.84 4.64
CA TYR A 254 19.38 5.62 4.10
C TYR A 254 19.00 7.09 4.13
N ILE A 255 19.75 7.89 4.85
CA ILE A 255 19.58 9.34 4.91
C ILE A 255 20.54 9.97 3.90
N GLN A 256 19.99 10.76 2.98
CA GLN A 256 20.74 11.52 1.99
C GLN A 256 20.24 12.95 1.97
N ASN A 257 21.19 13.91 1.91
CA ASN A 257 20.83 15.30 1.66
C ASN A 257 20.51 15.48 0.17
N ILE A 258 19.31 15.99 -0.12
CA ILE A 258 18.86 16.31 -1.47
C ILE A 258 18.90 17.82 -1.61
N ILE A 259 19.72 18.33 -2.56
CA ILE A 259 19.71 19.74 -2.95
C ILE A 259 18.65 19.90 -4.04
N ILE A 260 17.67 20.77 -3.80
CA ILE A 260 16.60 21.08 -4.74
C ILE A 260 16.91 22.48 -5.28
N ASP A 261 17.43 22.52 -6.52
CA ASP A 261 17.68 23.77 -7.27
C ASP A 261 16.42 24.22 -8.01
#